data_9247d7483cc8cf9109af9f79f372639f
#
_entry.id   9247d7483cc8cf9109af9f79f372639f
#
_cell.length_a   1.000
_cell.length_b   1.000
_cell.length_c   1.000
_cell.angle_alpha   90.00
_cell.angle_beta   90.00
_cell.angle_gamma   90.00
#
_symmetry.space_group_name_H-M   'P 1'
#
loop_
_entity.id
_entity.type
_entity.pdbx_description
1 polymer ?
#
loop_
_entity_poly.entity_id
_entity_poly.type
_entity_poly.pdbx_seq_one_letter_code
_entity_poly.pdbx_strand_id
1 'polypeptide(L)'
;MKKIFTILLLSGSLLMSGCSDWLDILPKDKQSTDMYWESSEDVEAILAQGYSRLRACVPYIINWGELRGSSVIVPNRGTGTGLIQNFQALPSMTTVQWGTFYQVIGMANAVLKYAPTVMDKDASYYESRMNSHLTEAYFLRGLSYLYLVRNFREVPLITEPYVDDAMPNDVAKSSETEILELIKSDVRAALATNAAKETFDGTWATKGRATKWALYALMAETCLWAEEYEECVTYADYLINATAAMRPVFMSTPGQWFNMFYPGNSNESIFEIQYDETNYAQGSGSPSKVFPYGTDVTIDSYMYSEPMTLRLIEEYTQHRGDEINRTYYGSFAGTAYASYPDNGIIWKYSGMGVADREAVRTIQD
;
A
#
# COMPACT_ATOMS: atom_id res chain seq x y z
N MET A 1 72.24 16.62 31.81
CA MET A 1 71.50 16.63 30.51
C MET A 1 70.75 15.33 30.23
N LYS A 2 71.33 14.14 30.36
CA LYS A 2 70.66 12.86 30.09
C LYS A 2 69.38 12.63 30.93
N LYS A 3 69.34 12.99 32.21
CA LYS A 3 68.20 12.80 33.12
C LYS A 3 67.02 13.72 32.78
N ILE A 4 67.23 14.95 32.27
CA ILE A 4 66.20 15.89 31.85
C ILE A 4 65.56 15.44 30.56
N PHE A 5 66.36 14.83 29.64
CA PHE A 5 65.84 14.33 28.39
C PHE A 5 64.96 13.07 28.59
N THR A 6 65.30 12.23 29.58
CA THR A 6 64.48 11.06 29.93
C THR A 6 63.15 11.43 30.58
N ILE A 7 63.12 12.48 31.41
CA ILE A 7 61.88 13.02 32.03
C ILE A 7 61.01 13.68 30.96
N LEU A 8 61.57 14.38 29.98
CA LEU A 8 60.82 14.97 28.88
C LEU A 8 60.23 13.91 27.94
N LEU A 9 60.94 12.78 27.70
CA LEU A 9 60.42 11.67 26.91
C LEU A 9 59.30 10.89 27.62
N LEU A 10 59.37 10.73 28.96
CA LEU A 10 58.32 10.07 29.74
C LEU A 10 57.07 10.94 29.88
N SER A 11 57.19 12.26 29.96
CA SER A 11 56.04 13.18 30.00
C SER A 11 55.33 13.30 28.62
N GLY A 12 56.06 13.12 27.51
CA GLY A 12 55.50 13.14 26.15
C GLY A 12 54.67 11.90 25.81
N SER A 13 55.01 10.74 26.42
CA SER A 13 54.24 9.49 26.18
C SER A 13 52.95 9.40 26.98
N LEU A 14 52.75 10.20 28.03
CA LEU A 14 51.53 10.25 28.83
C LEU A 14 50.45 11.15 28.20
N LEU A 15 50.79 11.94 27.19
CA LEU A 15 49.82 12.82 26.49
C LEU A 15 49.19 12.17 25.25
N MET A 16 49.53 10.93 24.92
CA MET A 16 48.97 10.20 23.76
C MET A 16 47.81 9.23 24.10
N SER A 17 47.40 9.10 25.36
CA SER A 17 46.16 8.43 25.69
C SER A 17 44.99 9.38 25.55
N GLY A 18 44.74 9.83 24.32
CA GLY A 18 43.49 10.49 23.98
C GLY A 18 42.38 9.48 24.07
N CYS A 19 41.41 9.68 24.97
CA CYS A 19 40.15 8.94 24.96
C CYS A 19 39.49 9.17 23.60
N SER A 20 39.49 8.19 22.70
CA SER A 20 38.75 8.23 21.43
C SER A 20 37.25 8.45 21.64
N ASP A 21 36.76 7.96 22.77
CA ASP A 21 35.31 8.03 23.12
C ASP A 21 34.80 9.46 23.45
N TRP A 22 35.72 10.43 23.67
CA TRP A 22 35.31 11.81 23.95
C TRP A 22 35.03 12.64 22.68
N LEU A 23 35.44 12.15 21.52
CA LEU A 23 35.24 12.79 20.22
C LEU A 23 34.01 12.27 19.49
N ASP A 24 33.44 11.14 19.93
CA ASP A 24 32.16 10.63 19.43
C ASP A 24 30.99 11.38 20.13
N ILE A 25 30.86 12.65 19.83
CA ILE A 25 29.66 13.42 20.18
C ILE A 25 28.56 12.98 19.21
N LEU A 26 27.87 11.91 19.58
CA LEU A 26 26.61 11.55 18.92
C LEU A 26 25.65 12.74 19.12
N PRO A 27 25.11 13.34 18.04
CA PRO A 27 24.12 14.40 18.19
C PRO A 27 22.96 13.89 19.05
N LYS A 28 22.66 14.58 20.15
CA LYS A 28 21.60 14.17 21.09
C LYS A 28 20.21 14.11 20.43
N ASP A 29 20.07 14.68 19.26
CA ASP A 29 18.86 14.82 18.49
C ASP A 29 18.75 13.82 17.32
N LYS A 30 19.77 12.98 17.08
CA LYS A 30 19.75 11.93 16.05
C LYS A 30 20.02 10.59 16.70
N GLN A 31 19.01 9.77 16.80
CA GLN A 31 19.16 8.36 17.11
C GLN A 31 19.96 7.70 15.97
N SER A 32 21.12 7.09 16.29
CA SER A 32 21.81 6.26 15.31
C SER A 32 20.98 5.02 15.02
N THR A 33 21.10 4.47 13.84
CA THR A 33 20.39 3.24 13.43
C THR A 33 20.58 2.12 14.46
N ASP A 34 21.79 1.97 15.00
CA ASP A 34 22.13 0.93 15.99
C ASP A 34 21.43 1.13 17.33
N MET A 35 21.06 2.37 17.68
CA MET A 35 20.35 2.72 18.93
C MET A 35 18.82 2.69 18.77
N TYR A 36 18.31 2.57 17.57
CA TYR A 36 16.88 2.56 17.32
C TYR A 36 16.26 1.18 17.58
N TRP A 37 16.94 0.11 17.15
CA TRP A 37 16.40 -1.25 17.16
C TRP A 37 16.67 -1.95 18.50
N GLU A 38 15.88 -1.64 19.53
CA GLU A 38 16.05 -2.14 20.89
C GLU A 38 14.92 -3.09 21.33
N SER A 39 13.71 -2.91 20.83
CA SER A 39 12.51 -3.63 21.26
C SER A 39 11.62 -4.09 20.10
N SER A 40 10.73 -5.03 20.40
CA SER A 40 9.70 -5.47 19.46
C SER A 40 8.75 -4.34 19.05
N GLU A 41 8.55 -3.35 19.90
CA GLU A 41 7.75 -2.15 19.65
C GLU A 41 8.38 -1.26 18.60
N ASP A 42 9.72 -1.20 18.53
CA ASP A 42 10.43 -0.47 17.47
C ASP A 42 10.20 -1.12 16.10
N VAL A 43 10.23 -2.45 16.04
CA VAL A 43 9.91 -3.20 14.82
C VAL A 43 8.47 -2.95 14.39
N GLU A 44 7.52 -3.01 15.33
CA GLU A 44 6.10 -2.74 15.08
C GLU A 44 5.88 -1.29 14.57
N ALA A 45 6.61 -0.32 15.13
CA ALA A 45 6.52 1.09 14.72
C ALA A 45 6.97 1.29 13.26
N ILE A 46 8.04 0.63 12.83
CA ILE A 46 8.50 0.70 11.44
C ILE A 46 7.53 -0.01 10.49
N LEU A 47 6.96 -1.14 10.89
CA LEU A 47 5.87 -1.79 10.12
C LEU A 47 4.66 -0.88 9.99
N ALA A 48 4.20 -0.26 11.08
CA ALA A 48 3.09 0.68 11.05
C ALA A 48 3.39 1.88 10.13
N GLN A 49 4.64 2.37 10.14
CA GLN A 49 5.08 3.39 9.20
C GLN A 49 5.04 2.90 7.75
N GLY A 50 5.41 1.64 7.48
CA GLY A 50 5.29 1.00 6.17
C GLY A 50 3.85 1.01 5.65
N TYR A 51 2.88 0.60 6.46
CA TYR A 51 1.45 0.67 6.10
C TYR A 51 0.96 2.11 5.91
N SER A 52 1.43 3.05 6.74
CA SER A 52 1.12 4.48 6.57
C SER A 52 1.65 5.03 5.25
N ARG A 53 2.86 4.63 4.83
CA ARG A 53 3.43 5.01 3.52
C ARG A 53 2.69 4.34 2.37
N LEU A 54 2.24 3.10 2.52
CA LEU A 54 1.39 2.43 1.53
C LEU A 54 0.07 3.19 1.31
N ARG A 55 -0.53 3.74 2.37
CA ARG A 55 -1.71 4.62 2.25
C ARG A 55 -1.41 5.86 1.40
N ALA A 56 -0.22 6.44 1.53
CA ALA A 56 0.19 7.57 0.70
C ALA A 56 0.39 7.21 -0.79
N CYS A 57 0.46 5.91 -1.13
CA CYS A 57 0.52 5.45 -2.52
C CYS A 57 -0.86 5.41 -3.22
N VAL A 58 -1.97 5.47 -2.47
CA VAL A 58 -3.33 5.30 -3.02
C VAL A 58 -3.65 6.26 -4.16
N PRO A 59 -3.33 7.56 -4.13
CA PRO A 59 -3.56 8.45 -5.25
C PRO A 59 -2.85 8.01 -6.55
N TYR A 60 -1.65 7.44 -6.43
CA TYR A 60 -0.93 6.92 -7.59
C TYR A 60 -1.58 5.64 -8.12
N ILE A 61 -1.99 4.74 -7.22
CA ILE A 61 -2.68 3.48 -7.59
C ILE A 61 -3.94 3.78 -8.38
N ILE A 62 -4.75 4.75 -7.91
CA ILE A 62 -5.98 5.17 -8.59
C ILE A 62 -5.65 5.81 -9.94
N ASN A 63 -4.72 6.76 -9.98
CA ASN A 63 -4.33 7.42 -11.22
C ASN A 63 -3.83 6.43 -12.29
N TRP A 64 -2.99 5.50 -11.89
CA TRP A 64 -2.39 4.54 -12.83
C TRP A 64 -3.35 3.41 -13.22
N GLY A 65 -4.25 3.03 -12.33
CA GLY A 65 -5.24 1.97 -12.57
C GLY A 65 -6.48 2.47 -13.30
N GLU A 66 -7.15 3.48 -12.76
CA GLU A 66 -8.48 3.88 -13.21
C GLU A 66 -8.45 4.78 -14.47
N LEU A 67 -7.53 5.76 -14.51
CA LEU A 67 -7.53 6.77 -15.60
C LEU A 67 -7.01 6.26 -16.93
N ARG A 68 -6.32 5.13 -16.99
CA ARG A 68 -5.88 4.52 -18.26
C ARG A 68 -6.93 3.60 -18.87
N GLY A 69 -8.03 3.40 -18.17
CA GLY A 69 -9.23 2.74 -18.69
C GLY A 69 -10.18 3.71 -19.38
N SER A 70 -11.24 3.19 -19.93
CA SER A 70 -12.29 4.00 -20.59
C SER A 70 -13.48 4.32 -19.68
N SER A 71 -13.54 3.72 -18.50
CA SER A 71 -14.72 3.82 -17.61
C SER A 71 -14.70 5.05 -16.73
N VAL A 72 -13.51 5.47 -16.26
CA VAL A 72 -13.34 6.62 -15.37
C VAL A 72 -12.56 7.72 -16.07
N ILE A 73 -12.99 8.95 -15.86
CA ILE A 73 -12.34 10.15 -16.41
C ILE A 73 -12.17 11.22 -15.32
N VAL A 74 -11.28 12.17 -15.63
CA VAL A 74 -11.25 13.50 -15.02
C VAL A 74 -11.56 14.51 -16.10
N PRO A 75 -12.62 15.33 -15.99
CA PRO A 75 -13.01 16.28 -17.03
C PRO A 75 -11.92 17.29 -17.39
N ASN A 76 -11.15 17.76 -16.42
CA ASN A 76 -10.01 18.65 -16.65
C ASN A 76 -8.82 17.91 -17.27
N ARG A 77 -8.77 17.86 -18.57
CA ARG A 77 -7.73 17.15 -19.35
C ARG A 77 -6.39 17.89 -19.41
N GLY A 78 -6.32 19.12 -18.93
CA GLY A 78 -5.09 19.94 -18.93
C GLY A 78 -4.20 19.73 -17.68
N THR A 79 -4.67 18.98 -16.69
CA THR A 79 -3.91 18.68 -15.48
C THR A 79 -3.04 17.43 -15.63
N GLY A 80 -2.15 17.18 -14.64
CA GLY A 80 -1.34 15.97 -14.60
C GLY A 80 -2.16 14.68 -14.69
N THR A 81 -3.31 14.62 -14.03
CA THR A 81 -4.26 13.49 -14.09
C THR A 81 -4.88 13.34 -15.48
N GLY A 82 -5.31 14.44 -16.09
CA GLY A 82 -5.85 14.44 -17.45
C GLY A 82 -4.83 14.01 -18.50
N LEU A 83 -3.55 14.32 -18.30
CA LEU A 83 -2.47 13.86 -19.19
C LEU A 83 -2.25 12.34 -19.07
N ILE A 84 -2.38 11.75 -17.88
CA ILE A 84 -2.35 10.28 -17.70
C ILE A 84 -3.49 9.65 -18.50
N GLN A 85 -4.70 10.18 -18.38
CA GLN A 85 -5.87 9.71 -19.11
C GLN A 85 -5.67 9.75 -20.63
N ASN A 86 -4.93 10.72 -21.13
CA ASN A 86 -4.60 10.87 -22.56
C ASN A 86 -3.35 10.09 -22.98
N PHE A 87 -2.79 9.22 -22.11
CA PHE A 87 -1.54 8.50 -22.33
C PHE A 87 -0.33 9.40 -22.61
N GLN A 88 -0.32 10.62 -22.04
CA GLN A 88 0.73 11.62 -22.18
C GLN A 88 1.54 11.78 -20.88
N ALA A 89 1.73 10.70 -20.14
CA ALA A 89 2.52 10.71 -18.91
C ALA A 89 3.98 11.07 -19.19
N LEU A 90 4.51 12.07 -18.48
CA LEU A 90 5.90 12.51 -18.55
C LEU A 90 6.63 12.21 -17.25
N PRO A 91 7.93 11.85 -17.32
CA PRO A 91 8.71 11.55 -16.11
C PRO A 91 8.78 12.71 -15.10
N SER A 92 8.63 13.95 -15.56
CA SER A 92 8.64 15.14 -14.69
C SER A 92 7.36 15.39 -13.92
N MET A 93 6.29 14.65 -14.22
CA MET A 93 4.98 14.87 -13.58
C MET A 93 4.96 14.28 -12.17
N THR A 94 4.40 15.04 -11.21
CA THR A 94 4.23 14.59 -9.83
C THR A 94 3.33 13.36 -9.70
N THR A 95 2.42 13.17 -10.66
CA THR A 95 1.51 12.02 -10.73
C THR A 95 2.17 10.72 -11.22
N VAL A 96 3.44 10.78 -11.68
CA VAL A 96 4.19 9.62 -12.20
C VAL A 96 5.39 9.28 -11.32
N GLN A 97 5.39 9.73 -10.05
CA GLN A 97 6.48 9.52 -9.12
C GLN A 97 6.37 8.17 -8.41
N TRP A 98 7.46 7.44 -8.37
CA TRP A 98 7.55 6.13 -7.68
C TRP A 98 8.15 6.19 -6.27
N GLY A 99 8.69 7.36 -5.86
CA GLY A 99 9.42 7.52 -4.60
C GLY A 99 8.64 7.09 -3.35
N THR A 100 7.32 7.28 -3.34
CA THR A 100 6.47 6.85 -2.22
C THR A 100 6.47 5.33 -2.04
N PHE A 101 6.47 4.56 -3.14
CA PHE A 101 6.58 3.10 -3.08
C PHE A 101 7.95 2.66 -2.55
N TYR A 102 9.03 3.35 -2.94
CA TYR A 102 10.36 3.08 -2.39
C TYR A 102 10.49 3.42 -0.91
N GLN A 103 9.68 4.36 -0.39
CA GLN A 103 9.60 4.56 1.07
C GLN A 103 8.99 3.34 1.77
N VAL A 104 7.97 2.71 1.21
CA VAL A 104 7.41 1.44 1.75
C VAL A 104 8.46 0.33 1.69
N ILE A 105 9.14 0.18 0.54
CA ILE A 105 10.20 -0.81 0.34
C ILE A 105 11.34 -0.58 1.36
N GLY A 106 11.73 0.67 1.60
CA GLY A 106 12.77 1.01 2.58
C GLY A 106 12.39 0.60 4.01
N MET A 107 11.13 0.83 4.43
CA MET A 107 10.64 0.37 5.74
C MET A 107 10.63 -1.16 5.82
N ALA A 108 10.16 -1.84 4.79
CA ALA A 108 10.16 -3.30 4.72
C ALA A 108 11.59 -3.86 4.79
N ASN A 109 12.52 -3.32 4.00
CA ASN A 109 13.92 -3.73 4.03
C ASN A 109 14.55 -3.52 5.41
N ALA A 110 14.21 -2.42 6.10
CA ALA A 110 14.71 -2.15 7.44
C ALA A 110 14.22 -3.21 8.45
N VAL A 111 12.94 -3.58 8.39
CA VAL A 111 12.40 -4.66 9.23
C VAL A 111 13.09 -5.99 8.92
N LEU A 112 13.21 -6.35 7.63
CA LEU A 112 13.84 -7.61 7.21
C LEU A 112 15.31 -7.72 7.68
N LYS A 113 16.01 -6.60 7.73
CA LYS A 113 17.42 -6.55 8.13
C LYS A 113 17.60 -6.52 9.65
N TYR A 114 16.82 -5.70 10.34
CA TYR A 114 17.11 -5.39 11.75
C TYR A 114 16.23 -6.15 12.75
N ALA A 115 15.03 -6.61 12.39
CA ALA A 115 14.19 -7.36 13.31
C ALA A 115 14.91 -8.59 13.92
N PRO A 116 15.75 -9.36 13.18
CA PRO A 116 16.50 -10.45 13.78
C PRO A 116 17.47 -9.99 14.89
N THR A 117 18.05 -8.79 14.79
CA THR A 117 19.00 -8.29 15.79
C THR A 117 18.33 -7.84 17.09
N VAL A 118 17.03 -7.57 17.05
CA VAL A 118 16.23 -7.19 18.23
C VAL A 118 16.00 -8.39 19.15
N MET A 119 15.98 -9.62 18.62
CA MET A 119 15.82 -10.83 19.46
C MET A 119 16.92 -10.98 20.50
N ASP A 120 18.13 -10.52 20.21
CA ASP A 120 19.25 -10.58 21.16
C ASP A 120 19.15 -9.54 22.27
N LYS A 121 18.32 -8.50 22.07
CA LYS A 121 18.17 -7.36 22.97
C LYS A 121 16.88 -7.43 23.78
N ASP A 122 15.78 -7.90 23.17
CA ASP A 122 14.45 -7.99 23.77
C ASP A 122 14.04 -9.45 23.98
N ALA A 123 14.12 -9.92 25.22
CA ALA A 123 13.72 -11.29 25.58
C ALA A 123 12.23 -11.60 25.35
N SER A 124 11.38 -10.58 25.18
CA SER A 124 9.95 -10.75 24.85
C SER A 124 9.73 -10.91 23.35
N TYR A 125 10.75 -10.63 22.53
CA TYR A 125 10.70 -10.74 21.08
C TYR A 125 11.17 -12.10 20.59
N TYR A 126 10.32 -13.10 20.76
CA TYR A 126 10.62 -14.48 20.39
C TYR A 126 10.44 -14.73 18.88
N GLU A 127 11.05 -15.81 18.39
CA GLU A 127 11.16 -16.12 16.95
C GLU A 127 9.82 -16.08 16.19
N SER A 128 8.74 -16.62 16.75
CA SER A 128 7.46 -16.63 16.04
C SER A 128 6.83 -15.23 15.93
N ARG A 129 7.10 -14.32 16.88
CA ARG A 129 6.68 -12.91 16.78
C ARG A 129 7.52 -12.18 15.72
N MET A 130 8.82 -12.37 15.74
CA MET A 130 9.73 -11.85 14.71
C MET A 130 9.30 -12.33 13.32
N ASN A 131 9.14 -13.63 13.14
CA ASN A 131 8.74 -14.21 11.86
C ASN A 131 7.39 -13.67 11.36
N SER A 132 6.44 -13.37 12.27
CA SER A 132 5.19 -12.69 11.90
C SER A 132 5.43 -11.28 11.35
N HIS A 133 6.35 -10.51 11.95
CA HIS A 133 6.72 -9.19 11.44
C HIS A 133 7.46 -9.27 10.10
N LEU A 134 8.36 -10.24 9.94
CA LEU A 134 9.03 -10.47 8.64
C LEU A 134 8.03 -10.81 7.54
N THR A 135 6.99 -11.60 7.85
CA THR A 135 5.89 -11.92 6.92
C THR A 135 5.22 -10.65 6.38
N GLU A 136 4.90 -9.70 7.25
CA GLU A 136 4.30 -8.43 6.86
C GLU A 136 5.26 -7.55 6.05
N ALA A 137 6.54 -7.53 6.41
CA ALA A 137 7.56 -6.80 5.67
C ALA A 137 7.75 -7.35 4.24
N TYR A 138 7.80 -8.67 4.07
CA TYR A 138 7.82 -9.31 2.75
C TYR A 138 6.60 -8.94 1.92
N PHE A 139 5.41 -8.94 2.51
CA PHE A 139 4.18 -8.53 1.83
C PHE A 139 4.24 -7.07 1.35
N LEU A 140 4.63 -6.13 2.22
CA LEU A 140 4.72 -4.71 1.89
C LEU A 140 5.72 -4.47 0.75
N ARG A 141 6.86 -5.14 0.79
CA ARG A 141 7.86 -5.06 -0.28
C ARG A 141 7.35 -5.64 -1.59
N GLY A 142 6.80 -6.84 -1.55
CA GLY A 142 6.27 -7.52 -2.72
C GLY A 142 5.11 -6.76 -3.37
N LEU A 143 4.15 -6.27 -2.59
CA LEU A 143 3.02 -5.47 -3.09
C LEU A 143 3.50 -4.17 -3.74
N SER A 144 4.47 -3.50 -3.12
CA SER A 144 5.04 -2.26 -3.67
C SER A 144 5.73 -2.50 -5.01
N TYR A 145 6.52 -3.56 -5.12
CA TYR A 145 7.16 -3.94 -6.37
C TYR A 145 6.15 -4.38 -7.44
N LEU A 146 5.05 -5.04 -7.07
CA LEU A 146 4.00 -5.42 -8.02
C LEU A 146 3.36 -4.18 -8.66
N TYR A 147 3.06 -3.13 -7.88
CA TYR A 147 2.58 -1.87 -8.44
C TYR A 147 3.62 -1.17 -9.32
N LEU A 148 4.88 -1.19 -8.92
CA LEU A 148 5.97 -0.57 -9.68
C LEU A 148 6.18 -1.28 -11.03
N VAL A 149 6.30 -2.61 -11.04
CA VAL A 149 6.56 -3.38 -12.27
C VAL A 149 5.41 -3.27 -13.27
N ARG A 150 4.16 -3.29 -12.79
CA ARG A 150 2.98 -3.14 -13.65
C ARG A 150 2.90 -1.77 -14.35
N ASN A 151 3.44 -0.74 -13.73
CA ASN A 151 3.34 0.62 -14.26
C ASN A 151 4.60 1.06 -15.02
N PHE A 152 5.78 0.57 -14.63
CA PHE A 152 7.07 1.03 -15.16
C PHE A 152 7.88 -0.09 -15.80
N ARG A 153 7.49 -1.35 -15.66
CA ARG A 153 8.16 -2.57 -16.14
C ARG A 153 9.54 -2.77 -15.51
N GLU A 154 10.47 -1.90 -15.77
CA GLU A 154 11.85 -1.93 -15.27
C GLU A 154 12.03 -0.84 -14.22
N VAL A 155 12.42 -1.22 -13.01
CA VAL A 155 12.67 -0.32 -11.89
C VAL A 155 13.90 -0.77 -11.10
N PRO A 156 14.57 0.10 -10.33
CA PRO A 156 15.67 -0.32 -9.46
C PRO A 156 15.24 -1.37 -8.45
N LEU A 157 15.95 -2.47 -8.35
CA LEU A 157 15.71 -3.52 -7.37
C LEU A 157 16.54 -3.25 -6.12
N ILE A 158 15.92 -2.76 -5.06
CA ILE A 158 16.55 -2.37 -3.80
C ILE A 158 16.04 -3.30 -2.70
N THR A 159 16.93 -4.13 -2.16
CA THR A 159 16.63 -5.11 -1.10
C THR A 159 17.26 -4.78 0.24
N GLU A 160 18.11 -3.75 0.29
CA GLU A 160 18.75 -3.25 1.50
C GLU A 160 18.15 -1.89 1.91
N PRO A 161 18.01 -1.60 3.22
CA PRO A 161 17.59 -0.29 3.67
C PRO A 161 18.69 0.76 3.43
N TYR A 162 18.30 1.97 3.04
CA TYR A 162 19.21 3.11 3.04
C TYR A 162 19.44 3.56 4.48
N VAL A 163 20.67 3.44 4.96
CA VAL A 163 21.03 3.74 6.36
C VAL A 163 22.00 4.92 6.49
N ASP A 164 22.73 5.23 5.43
CA ASP A 164 23.70 6.33 5.38
C ASP A 164 23.89 6.86 3.94
N ASP A 165 24.59 7.99 3.83
CA ASP A 165 24.89 8.65 2.56
C ASP A 165 25.94 7.91 1.71
N ALA A 166 26.52 6.83 2.21
CA ALA A 166 27.51 6.03 1.48
C ALA A 166 26.85 5.02 0.52
N MET A 167 25.56 4.79 0.66
CA MET A 167 24.81 3.93 -0.25
C MET A 167 24.64 4.60 -1.62
N PRO A 168 24.78 3.83 -2.72
CA PRO A 168 24.68 4.40 -4.06
C PRO A 168 23.28 4.97 -4.32
N ASN A 169 23.25 6.24 -4.70
CA ASN A 169 22.00 6.92 -5.10
C ASN A 169 21.62 6.63 -6.56
N ASP A 170 22.53 6.04 -7.33
CA ASP A 170 22.33 5.69 -8.74
C ASP A 170 22.34 4.17 -8.88
N VAL A 171 21.13 3.59 -8.87
CA VAL A 171 20.92 2.15 -9.01
C VAL A 171 20.27 1.88 -10.37
N ALA A 172 20.89 1.01 -11.15
CA ALA A 172 20.37 0.59 -12.45
C ALA A 172 19.00 -0.09 -12.28
N LYS A 173 18.17 0.02 -13.31
CA LYS A 173 16.90 -0.71 -13.36
C LYS A 173 17.15 -2.20 -13.54
N SER A 174 16.38 -3.01 -12.85
CA SER A 174 16.28 -4.44 -13.07
C SER A 174 15.13 -4.77 -14.02
N SER A 175 15.22 -5.92 -14.65
CA SER A 175 14.20 -6.40 -15.57
C SER A 175 12.88 -6.74 -14.84
N GLU A 176 11.79 -6.73 -15.58
CA GLU A 176 10.48 -7.17 -15.10
C GLU A 176 10.54 -8.58 -14.48
N THR A 177 11.24 -9.51 -15.14
CA THR A 177 11.40 -10.87 -14.64
C THR A 177 12.11 -10.94 -13.30
N GLU A 178 13.23 -10.21 -13.12
CA GLU A 178 13.95 -10.16 -11.84
C GLU A 178 13.10 -9.62 -10.71
N ILE A 179 12.26 -8.61 -10.99
CA ILE A 179 11.37 -8.03 -9.99
C ILE A 179 10.27 -9.02 -9.60
N LEU A 180 9.64 -9.68 -10.58
CA LEU A 180 8.61 -10.70 -10.32
C LEU A 180 9.17 -11.89 -9.55
N GLU A 181 10.41 -12.33 -9.86
CA GLU A 181 11.10 -13.38 -9.10
C GLU A 181 11.36 -12.96 -7.64
N LEU A 182 11.76 -11.69 -7.39
CA LEU A 182 11.89 -11.20 -6.02
C LEU A 182 10.55 -11.28 -5.27
N ILE A 183 9.45 -10.83 -5.87
CA ILE A 183 8.13 -10.86 -5.22
C ILE A 183 7.74 -12.29 -4.86
N LYS A 184 7.90 -13.24 -5.79
CA LYS A 184 7.62 -14.65 -5.55
C LYS A 184 8.52 -15.25 -4.47
N SER A 185 9.80 -14.89 -4.47
CA SER A 185 10.76 -15.31 -3.44
C SER A 185 10.37 -14.78 -2.05
N ASP A 186 9.96 -13.52 -1.96
CA ASP A 186 9.51 -12.90 -0.73
C ASP A 186 8.27 -13.60 -0.15
N VAL A 187 7.28 -13.88 -1.01
CA VAL A 187 6.07 -14.59 -0.57
C VAL A 187 6.40 -16.01 -0.11
N ARG A 188 7.26 -16.73 -0.83
CA ARG A 188 7.71 -18.07 -0.42
C ARG A 188 8.47 -18.02 0.91
N ALA A 189 9.35 -17.04 1.09
CA ALA A 189 10.09 -16.84 2.35
C ALA A 189 9.14 -16.55 3.51
N ALA A 190 8.15 -15.66 3.32
CA ALA A 190 7.13 -15.35 4.30
C ALA A 190 6.33 -16.59 4.72
N LEU A 191 5.87 -17.38 3.76
CA LEU A 191 5.10 -18.59 4.03
C LEU A 191 5.93 -19.70 4.69
N ALA A 192 7.22 -19.82 4.34
CA ALA A 192 8.13 -20.81 4.91
C ALA A 192 8.37 -20.62 6.42
N THR A 193 8.18 -19.41 6.96
CA THR A 193 8.28 -19.15 8.40
C THR A 193 7.19 -19.85 9.22
N ASN A 194 6.08 -20.25 8.61
CA ASN A 194 4.85 -20.73 9.25
C ASN A 194 4.27 -19.75 10.30
N ALA A 195 4.68 -18.49 10.27
CA ALA A 195 4.24 -17.45 11.21
C ALA A 195 3.26 -16.46 10.58
N ALA A 196 2.90 -16.65 9.29
CA ALA A 196 1.88 -15.86 8.63
C ALA A 196 0.52 -16.06 9.32
N LYS A 197 -0.01 -14.99 9.89
CA LYS A 197 -1.26 -15.02 10.64
C LYS A 197 -2.46 -15.16 9.69
N GLU A 198 -3.49 -15.89 10.13
CA GLU A 198 -4.78 -15.90 9.44
C GLU A 198 -5.64 -14.69 9.84
N THR A 199 -5.47 -14.19 11.07
CA THR A 199 -6.16 -13.03 11.63
C THR A 199 -5.27 -12.26 12.59
N PHE A 200 -5.61 -11.00 12.80
CA PHE A 200 -5.10 -10.15 13.88
C PHE A 200 -6.21 -9.82 14.88
N ASP A 201 -5.89 -9.10 15.93
CA ASP A 201 -6.87 -8.70 16.94
C ASP A 201 -7.85 -7.67 16.36
N GLY A 202 -9.08 -8.11 16.14
CA GLY A 202 -10.16 -7.33 15.54
C GLY A 202 -10.17 -7.34 14.02
N THR A 203 -11.35 -7.05 13.46
CA THR A 203 -11.60 -7.08 12.01
C THR A 203 -10.77 -6.04 11.26
N TRP A 204 -10.65 -4.85 11.82
CA TRP A 204 -9.87 -3.76 11.24
C TRP A 204 -8.40 -4.13 11.05
N ALA A 205 -7.76 -4.68 12.09
CA ALA A 205 -6.36 -5.11 11.99
C ALA A 205 -6.21 -6.31 11.04
N THR A 206 -7.16 -7.25 11.06
CA THR A 206 -7.14 -8.43 10.18
C THR A 206 -7.23 -8.04 8.70
N LYS A 207 -8.01 -7.01 8.36
CA LYS A 207 -8.11 -6.53 6.97
C LYS A 207 -7.04 -5.52 6.60
N GLY A 208 -6.51 -4.79 7.59
CA GLY A 208 -5.51 -3.74 7.39
C GLY A 208 -4.05 -4.20 7.46
N ARG A 209 -3.78 -5.43 7.88
CA ARG A 209 -2.43 -6.02 7.96
C ARG A 209 -2.30 -7.24 7.05
N ALA A 210 -1.08 -7.57 6.67
CA ALA A 210 -0.82 -8.70 5.79
C ALA A 210 -1.07 -10.04 6.51
N THR A 211 -2.16 -10.67 6.13
CA THR A 211 -2.47 -12.04 6.56
C THR A 211 -1.88 -13.07 5.58
N LYS A 212 -1.92 -14.33 5.95
CA LYS A 212 -1.63 -15.45 5.06
C LYS A 212 -2.46 -15.41 3.76
N TRP A 213 -3.70 -14.94 3.86
CA TRP A 213 -4.60 -14.77 2.71
C TRP A 213 -4.09 -13.70 1.75
N ALA A 214 -3.57 -12.60 2.28
CA ALA A 214 -2.98 -11.52 1.49
C ALA A 214 -1.72 -12.00 0.75
N LEU A 215 -0.90 -12.85 1.37
CA LEU A 215 0.25 -13.48 0.68
C LEU A 215 -0.16 -14.40 -0.46
N TYR A 216 -1.19 -15.21 -0.26
CA TYR A 216 -1.71 -16.08 -1.33
C TYR A 216 -2.26 -15.25 -2.50
N ALA A 217 -3.01 -14.19 -2.20
CA ALA A 217 -3.52 -13.29 -3.23
C ALA A 217 -2.38 -12.58 -3.99
N LEU A 218 -1.38 -12.06 -3.26
CA LEU A 218 -0.20 -11.43 -3.87
C LEU A 218 0.55 -12.39 -4.79
N MET A 219 0.73 -13.66 -4.36
CA MET A 219 1.39 -14.67 -5.19
C MET A 219 0.57 -14.99 -6.44
N ALA A 220 -0.74 -15.27 -6.28
CA ALA A 220 -1.61 -15.55 -7.41
C ALA A 220 -1.59 -14.43 -8.45
N GLU A 221 -1.66 -13.18 -7.99
CA GLU A 221 -1.66 -12.00 -8.84
C GLU A 221 -0.29 -11.78 -9.52
N THR A 222 0.80 -12.05 -8.81
CA THR A 222 2.17 -11.98 -9.37
C THR A 222 2.39 -13.05 -10.43
N CYS A 223 1.97 -14.29 -10.17
CA CYS A 223 2.05 -15.39 -11.13
C CYS A 223 1.17 -15.15 -12.35
N LEU A 224 -0.03 -14.58 -12.17
CA LEU A 224 -0.89 -14.18 -13.28
C LEU A 224 -0.20 -13.17 -14.20
N TRP A 225 0.45 -12.16 -13.61
CA TRP A 225 1.18 -11.15 -14.35
C TRP A 225 2.43 -11.72 -15.05
N ALA A 226 3.07 -12.71 -14.43
CA ALA A 226 4.21 -13.44 -15.00
C ALA A 226 3.82 -14.49 -16.05
N GLU A 227 2.51 -14.66 -16.35
CA GLU A 227 1.96 -15.71 -17.22
C GLU A 227 2.23 -17.14 -16.72
N GLU A 228 2.48 -17.31 -15.42
CA GLU A 228 2.69 -18.60 -14.75
C GLU A 228 1.35 -19.15 -14.23
N TYR A 229 0.48 -19.52 -15.11
CA TYR A 229 -0.94 -19.82 -14.83
C TYR A 229 -1.14 -21.00 -13.89
N GLU A 230 -0.31 -22.03 -13.93
CA GLU A 230 -0.44 -23.21 -13.05
C GLU A 230 -0.19 -22.83 -11.58
N GLU A 231 0.86 -22.03 -11.32
CA GLU A 231 1.17 -21.55 -9.99
C GLU A 231 0.11 -20.54 -9.52
N CYS A 232 -0.36 -19.66 -10.41
CA CYS A 232 -1.48 -18.75 -10.14
C CYS A 232 -2.72 -19.50 -9.64
N VAL A 233 -3.15 -20.55 -10.36
CA VAL A 233 -4.29 -21.38 -9.96
C VAL A 233 -4.06 -22.04 -8.61
N THR A 234 -2.86 -22.56 -8.35
CA THR A 234 -2.50 -23.19 -7.07
C THR A 234 -2.72 -22.24 -5.88
N TYR A 235 -2.22 -20.99 -5.99
CA TYR A 235 -2.37 -20.03 -4.90
C TYR A 235 -3.79 -19.45 -4.81
N ALA A 236 -4.50 -19.31 -5.92
CA ALA A 236 -5.92 -18.96 -5.92
C ALA A 236 -6.77 -20.06 -5.22
N ASP A 237 -6.45 -21.33 -5.45
CA ASP A 237 -7.13 -22.46 -4.80
C ASP A 237 -6.91 -22.48 -3.27
N TYR A 238 -5.76 -22.03 -2.78
CA TYR A 238 -5.55 -21.87 -1.34
C TYR A 238 -6.49 -20.85 -0.69
N LEU A 239 -7.01 -19.89 -1.46
CA LEU A 239 -8.03 -18.94 -1.01
C LEU A 239 -9.44 -19.51 -1.18
N ILE A 240 -9.78 -19.96 -2.37
CA ILE A 240 -11.14 -20.36 -2.76
C ILE A 240 -11.58 -21.62 -2.01
N ASN A 241 -10.69 -22.61 -1.91
CA ASN A 241 -10.96 -23.91 -1.30
C ASN A 241 -10.50 -23.99 0.17
N ALA A 242 -10.11 -22.86 0.80
CA ALA A 242 -9.74 -22.85 2.19
C ALA A 242 -10.90 -23.32 3.08
N THR A 243 -10.57 -24.07 4.13
CA THR A 243 -11.54 -24.56 5.13
C THR A 243 -11.43 -23.83 6.47
N ALA A 244 -10.42 -22.97 6.64
CA ALA A 244 -10.23 -22.19 7.86
C ALA A 244 -11.44 -21.28 8.15
N ALA A 245 -11.84 -21.18 9.40
CA ALA A 245 -13.04 -20.43 9.79
C ALA A 245 -12.96 -18.94 9.44
N MET A 246 -11.75 -18.37 9.43
CA MET A 246 -11.50 -16.95 9.22
C MET A 246 -11.00 -16.62 7.82
N ARG A 247 -11.16 -17.54 6.86
CA ARG A 247 -10.81 -17.29 5.47
C ARG A 247 -11.70 -16.19 4.85
N PRO A 248 -11.23 -15.47 3.83
CA PRO A 248 -12.10 -14.66 2.98
C PRO A 248 -13.17 -15.51 2.30
N VAL A 249 -14.39 -15.01 2.21
CA VAL A 249 -15.53 -15.73 1.63
C VAL A 249 -16.36 -14.76 0.80
N PHE A 250 -16.71 -15.14 -0.41
CA PHE A 250 -17.61 -14.34 -1.24
C PHE A 250 -18.92 -14.02 -0.52
N MET A 251 -19.39 -12.82 -0.69
CA MET A 251 -20.67 -12.40 -0.14
C MET A 251 -21.80 -13.22 -0.75
N SER A 252 -22.70 -13.71 0.10
CA SER A 252 -23.76 -14.62 -0.30
C SER A 252 -24.97 -13.93 -0.92
N THR A 253 -25.10 -12.63 -0.73
CA THR A 253 -26.26 -11.86 -1.19
C THR A 253 -25.86 -10.56 -1.87
N PRO A 254 -26.51 -10.16 -2.97
CA PRO A 254 -26.23 -8.91 -3.68
C PRO A 254 -26.42 -7.67 -2.81
N GLY A 255 -27.34 -7.69 -1.84
CA GLY A 255 -27.58 -6.59 -0.92
C GLY A 255 -26.39 -6.25 -0.01
N GLN A 256 -25.47 -7.21 0.17
CA GLN A 256 -24.23 -7.00 0.94
C GLN A 256 -23.09 -6.38 0.11
N TRP A 257 -23.26 -6.23 -1.21
CA TRP A 257 -22.21 -5.72 -2.10
C TRP A 257 -21.66 -4.36 -1.64
N PHE A 258 -22.52 -3.46 -1.16
CA PHE A 258 -22.11 -2.16 -0.64
C PHE A 258 -21.18 -2.26 0.57
N ASN A 259 -21.31 -3.31 1.38
CA ASN A 259 -20.49 -3.49 2.58
C ASN A 259 -19.01 -3.72 2.24
N MET A 260 -18.68 -4.12 1.00
CA MET A 260 -17.29 -4.18 0.54
C MET A 260 -16.64 -2.80 0.48
N PHE A 261 -17.40 -1.76 0.22
CA PHE A 261 -16.91 -0.42 0.01
C PHE A 261 -17.17 0.50 1.21
N TYR A 262 -18.30 0.27 1.92
CA TYR A 262 -18.67 1.00 3.12
C TYR A 262 -19.54 0.12 4.05
N PRO A 263 -19.14 -0.05 5.31
CA PRO A 263 -17.97 0.52 5.98
C PRO A 263 -16.63 -0.14 5.60
N GLY A 264 -16.61 -1.08 4.67
CA GLY A 264 -15.44 -1.89 4.35
C GLY A 264 -15.22 -3.03 5.35
N ASN A 265 -14.05 -3.63 5.33
CA ASN A 265 -13.66 -4.74 6.20
C ASN A 265 -14.61 -5.95 6.12
N SER A 266 -15.15 -6.21 4.94
CA SER A 266 -16.09 -7.29 4.70
C SER A 266 -15.42 -8.67 4.77
N ASN A 267 -16.23 -9.73 4.87
CA ASN A 267 -15.68 -11.09 4.82
C ASN A 267 -15.03 -11.44 3.47
N GLU A 268 -15.46 -10.79 2.38
CA GLU A 268 -14.87 -10.99 1.05
C GLU A 268 -13.52 -10.29 0.90
N SER A 269 -13.30 -9.22 1.60
CA SER A 269 -12.05 -8.46 1.55
C SER A 269 -10.87 -9.29 2.07
N ILE A 270 -9.78 -9.29 1.31
CA ILE A 270 -8.53 -9.98 1.68
C ILE A 270 -7.59 -9.03 2.41
N PHE A 271 -7.38 -7.86 1.82
CA PHE A 271 -6.55 -6.78 2.37
C PHE A 271 -7.14 -5.43 1.95
N GLU A 272 -7.23 -4.51 2.91
CA GLU A 272 -7.75 -3.16 2.69
C GLU A 272 -6.82 -2.12 3.29
N ILE A 273 -6.53 -1.06 2.54
CA ILE A 273 -5.85 0.12 3.08
C ILE A 273 -6.85 0.88 3.93
N GLN A 274 -6.61 0.91 5.24
CA GLN A 274 -7.54 1.43 6.22
C GLN A 274 -7.55 2.97 6.27
N TYR A 275 -8.75 3.54 6.33
CA TYR A 275 -9.01 4.95 6.57
C TYR A 275 -9.99 5.09 7.74
N ASP A 276 -9.70 6.02 8.66
CA ASP A 276 -10.55 6.31 9.81
C ASP A 276 -10.59 7.83 10.00
N GLU A 277 -11.79 8.40 9.96
CA GLU A 277 -12.01 9.84 10.13
C GLU A 277 -11.68 10.34 11.53
N THR A 278 -11.77 9.46 12.52
CA THR A 278 -11.63 9.83 13.93
C THR A 278 -10.16 9.79 14.39
N ASN A 279 -9.42 8.77 13.97
CA ASN A 279 -8.08 8.49 14.51
C ASN A 279 -6.95 8.80 13.53
N TYR A 280 -7.25 8.85 12.24
CA TYR A 280 -6.24 9.09 11.20
C TYR A 280 -6.71 10.24 10.33
N ALA A 281 -5.97 11.36 10.36
CA ALA A 281 -6.23 12.47 9.44
C ALA A 281 -6.33 11.91 8.02
N GLN A 282 -7.53 11.93 7.47
CA GLN A 282 -7.78 11.45 6.12
C GLN A 282 -7.04 12.34 5.14
N GLY A 283 -5.97 11.82 4.59
CA GLY A 283 -5.22 12.49 3.53
C GLY A 283 -6.05 12.64 2.26
N SER A 284 -5.49 13.34 1.29
CA SER A 284 -6.10 13.53 -0.05
C SER A 284 -6.42 12.23 -0.78
N GLY A 285 -5.87 11.09 -0.33
CA GLY A 285 -6.11 9.78 -0.92
C GLY A 285 -7.27 8.99 -0.32
N SER A 286 -8.01 9.54 0.67
CA SER A 286 -9.18 8.83 1.20
C SER A 286 -10.26 8.67 0.12
N PRO A 287 -10.98 7.53 0.08
CA PRO A 287 -11.99 7.28 -0.96
C PRO A 287 -13.03 8.39 -1.07
N SER A 288 -13.50 8.95 0.03
CA SER A 288 -14.48 10.04 0.05
C SER A 288 -13.97 11.36 -0.54
N LYS A 289 -12.65 11.58 -0.52
CA LYS A 289 -12.02 12.77 -1.14
C LYS A 289 -11.63 12.54 -2.59
N VAL A 290 -11.27 11.31 -2.93
CA VAL A 290 -10.92 10.94 -4.31
C VAL A 290 -12.17 10.83 -5.17
N PHE A 291 -13.27 10.32 -4.59
CA PHE A 291 -14.56 10.18 -5.25
C PHE A 291 -15.60 11.04 -4.51
N PRO A 292 -15.53 12.38 -4.65
CA PRO A 292 -16.41 13.29 -3.96
C PRO A 292 -17.85 13.18 -4.47
N TYR A 293 -18.76 13.69 -3.68
CA TYR A 293 -20.19 13.64 -3.93
C TYR A 293 -20.86 15.01 -3.70
N GLY A 294 -21.98 15.24 -4.37
CA GLY A 294 -22.78 16.45 -4.21
C GLY A 294 -22.03 17.71 -4.62
N THR A 295 -22.01 18.73 -3.77
CA THR A 295 -21.38 20.02 -4.04
C THR A 295 -19.86 19.98 -4.08
N ASP A 296 -19.25 18.91 -3.59
CA ASP A 296 -17.79 18.74 -3.58
C ASP A 296 -17.24 18.23 -4.93
N VAL A 297 -18.14 17.85 -5.86
CA VAL A 297 -17.75 17.46 -7.21
C VAL A 297 -17.28 18.67 -8.00
N THR A 298 -16.09 18.56 -8.58
CA THR A 298 -15.46 19.59 -9.40
C THR A 298 -15.00 19.03 -10.74
N ILE A 299 -14.50 19.91 -11.61
CA ILE A 299 -13.88 19.53 -12.90
C ILE A 299 -12.65 18.60 -12.72
N ASP A 300 -12.04 18.60 -11.55
CA ASP A 300 -10.88 17.76 -11.22
C ASP A 300 -11.27 16.44 -10.53
N SER A 301 -12.56 16.20 -10.33
CA SER A 301 -13.07 14.98 -9.70
C SER A 301 -13.08 13.80 -10.68
N TYR A 302 -12.90 12.58 -10.13
CA TYR A 302 -13.10 11.35 -10.89
C TYR A 302 -14.59 11.12 -11.11
N MET A 303 -14.96 10.85 -12.35
CA MET A 303 -16.33 10.59 -12.79
C MET A 303 -16.35 9.40 -13.73
N TYR A 304 -17.51 8.77 -13.88
CA TYR A 304 -17.71 7.84 -14.99
C TYR A 304 -17.69 8.59 -16.32
N SER A 305 -17.11 8.01 -17.34
CA SER A 305 -17.17 8.52 -18.71
C SER A 305 -18.62 8.51 -19.21
N GLU A 306 -18.93 9.33 -20.20
CA GLU A 306 -20.25 9.35 -20.84
C GLU A 306 -20.71 7.94 -21.29
N PRO A 307 -19.93 7.14 -22.04
CA PRO A 307 -20.36 5.80 -22.42
C PRO A 307 -20.62 4.89 -21.22
N MET A 308 -19.82 4.98 -20.15
CA MET A 308 -20.05 4.19 -18.95
C MET A 308 -21.30 4.66 -18.20
N THR A 309 -21.52 5.96 -18.13
CA THR A 309 -22.71 6.56 -17.51
C THR A 309 -23.98 6.13 -18.23
N LEU A 310 -24.02 6.20 -19.54
CA LEU A 310 -25.17 5.77 -20.35
C LEU A 310 -25.45 4.28 -20.16
N ARG A 311 -24.42 3.47 -20.15
CA ARG A 311 -24.55 2.03 -19.87
C ARG A 311 -25.13 1.77 -18.47
N LEU A 312 -24.64 2.45 -17.45
CA LEU A 312 -25.14 2.28 -16.08
C LEU A 312 -26.60 2.73 -15.94
N ILE A 313 -27.01 3.81 -16.64
CA ILE A 313 -28.41 4.27 -16.70
C ILE A 313 -29.28 3.22 -17.38
N GLU A 314 -28.85 2.71 -18.53
CA GLU A 314 -29.59 1.69 -19.27
C GLU A 314 -29.78 0.43 -18.44
N GLU A 315 -28.71 -0.13 -17.89
CA GLU A 315 -28.75 -1.34 -17.09
C GLU A 315 -29.57 -1.15 -15.81
N TYR A 316 -29.44 0.00 -15.15
CA TYR A 316 -30.27 0.29 -13.99
C TYR A 316 -31.76 0.39 -14.35
N THR A 317 -32.09 1.00 -15.49
CA THR A 317 -33.47 1.17 -15.95
C THR A 317 -34.10 -0.17 -16.32
N GLN A 318 -33.34 -1.01 -17.06
CA GLN A 318 -33.79 -2.34 -17.48
C GLN A 318 -34.02 -3.30 -16.31
N HIS A 319 -33.18 -3.22 -15.28
CA HIS A 319 -33.17 -4.16 -14.16
C HIS A 319 -33.65 -3.55 -12.84
N ARG A 320 -34.41 -2.47 -12.89
CA ARG A 320 -34.88 -1.73 -11.69
C ARG A 320 -35.67 -2.59 -10.69
N GLY A 321 -36.34 -3.63 -11.16
CA GLY A 321 -37.10 -4.58 -10.32
C GLY A 321 -36.26 -5.75 -9.79
N ASP A 322 -35.03 -5.91 -10.27
CA ASP A 322 -34.14 -6.99 -9.89
C ASP A 322 -33.15 -6.50 -8.82
N GLU A 323 -33.22 -7.07 -7.63
CA GLU A 323 -32.37 -6.69 -6.50
C GLU A 323 -30.87 -6.88 -6.82
N ILE A 324 -30.51 -7.95 -7.54
CA ILE A 324 -29.14 -8.24 -7.95
C ILE A 324 -28.59 -7.11 -8.83
N ASN A 325 -29.32 -6.81 -9.89
CA ASN A 325 -28.88 -5.82 -10.87
C ASN A 325 -28.89 -4.40 -10.29
N ARG A 326 -29.90 -4.08 -9.47
CA ARG A 326 -29.98 -2.81 -8.76
C ARG A 326 -28.77 -2.56 -7.85
N THR A 327 -28.31 -3.60 -7.18
CA THR A 327 -27.12 -3.51 -6.30
C THR A 327 -25.86 -3.41 -7.13
N TYR A 328 -25.71 -4.24 -8.15
CA TYR A 328 -24.52 -4.26 -9.02
C TYR A 328 -24.28 -2.94 -9.75
N TYR A 329 -25.33 -2.38 -10.39
CA TYR A 329 -25.25 -1.09 -11.06
C TYR A 329 -25.42 0.11 -10.13
N GLY A 330 -25.57 -0.14 -8.87
CA GLY A 330 -25.76 0.87 -7.84
C GLY A 330 -24.53 1.72 -7.50
N SER A 331 -23.40 1.53 -8.15
CA SER A 331 -22.21 2.39 -7.98
C SER A 331 -22.35 3.77 -8.64
N PHE A 332 -23.45 4.02 -9.33
CA PHE A 332 -23.77 5.25 -10.05
C PHE A 332 -24.82 6.07 -9.32
N ALA A 333 -24.60 7.37 -9.18
CA ALA A 333 -25.49 8.29 -8.50
C ALA A 333 -26.05 9.44 -9.40
N GLY A 334 -26.16 9.21 -10.69
CA GLY A 334 -26.63 10.24 -11.64
C GLY A 334 -25.49 11.10 -12.18
N THR A 335 -25.85 12.16 -12.94
CA THR A 335 -24.89 13.08 -13.51
C THR A 335 -24.40 14.12 -12.49
N ALA A 336 -23.15 14.52 -12.57
CA ALA A 336 -22.50 15.13 -11.43
C ALA A 336 -22.20 16.62 -11.56
N TYR A 337 -21.96 17.10 -12.73
CA TYR A 337 -21.39 18.43 -12.90
C TYR A 337 -22.08 19.18 -14.05
N ALA A 338 -22.55 20.38 -13.79
CA ALA A 338 -23.36 21.15 -14.76
C ALA A 338 -22.70 21.36 -16.12
N SER A 339 -21.37 21.42 -16.17
CA SER A 339 -20.60 21.53 -17.43
C SER A 339 -20.29 20.17 -18.08
N TYR A 340 -20.59 19.08 -17.40
CA TYR A 340 -20.39 17.69 -17.84
C TYR A 340 -21.60 16.85 -17.43
N PRO A 341 -22.79 17.18 -17.94
CA PRO A 341 -24.05 16.56 -17.49
C PRO A 341 -24.14 15.07 -17.80
N ASP A 342 -23.36 14.60 -18.79
CA ASP A 342 -23.35 13.20 -19.24
C ASP A 342 -22.38 12.31 -18.43
N ASN A 343 -21.67 12.88 -17.46
CA ASN A 343 -20.72 12.15 -16.65
C ASN A 343 -21.28 11.81 -15.26
N GLY A 344 -21.25 10.53 -14.90
CA GLY A 344 -21.84 10.02 -13.67
C GLY A 344 -20.92 10.09 -12.46
N ILE A 345 -21.49 10.27 -11.30
CA ILE A 345 -20.82 10.23 -9.99
C ILE A 345 -20.46 8.78 -9.64
N ILE A 346 -19.23 8.55 -9.17
CA ILE A 346 -18.82 7.27 -8.62
C ILE A 346 -19.26 7.21 -7.17
N TRP A 347 -20.28 6.40 -6.91
CA TRP A 347 -20.99 6.36 -5.64
C TRP A 347 -20.45 5.35 -4.61
N LYS A 348 -19.93 4.24 -5.06
CA LYS A 348 -19.62 3.07 -4.20
C LYS A 348 -18.71 3.37 -3.00
N TYR A 349 -17.94 4.44 -3.06
CA TYR A 349 -17.04 4.87 -1.99
C TYR A 349 -17.54 6.07 -1.18
N SER A 350 -18.75 6.58 -1.47
CA SER A 350 -19.24 7.81 -0.84
C SER A 350 -19.61 7.66 0.63
N GLY A 351 -19.79 6.44 1.11
CA GLY A 351 -20.25 6.18 2.48
C GLY A 351 -21.75 6.42 2.71
N MET A 352 -22.49 6.74 1.67
CA MET A 352 -23.92 7.03 1.79
C MET A 352 -24.76 5.76 1.59
N GLY A 353 -25.86 5.65 2.31
CA GLY A 353 -26.79 4.52 2.20
C GLY A 353 -27.54 4.48 0.87
N VAL A 354 -28.20 3.35 0.58
CA VAL A 354 -29.01 3.16 -0.63
C VAL A 354 -30.13 4.19 -0.72
N ALA A 355 -30.76 4.51 0.42
CA ALA A 355 -31.85 5.51 0.47
C ALA A 355 -31.36 6.92 0.11
N ASP A 356 -30.18 7.31 0.60
CA ASP A 356 -29.58 8.62 0.30
C ASP A 356 -29.22 8.73 -1.18
N ARG A 357 -28.70 7.64 -1.77
CA ARG A 357 -28.41 7.55 -3.20
C ARG A 357 -29.67 7.72 -4.06
N GLU A 358 -30.76 7.08 -3.69
CA GLU A 358 -32.03 7.21 -4.42
C GLU A 358 -32.62 8.62 -4.31
N ALA A 359 -32.53 9.24 -3.14
CA ALA A 359 -32.93 10.62 -2.93
C ALA A 359 -32.19 11.61 -3.82
N VAL A 360 -30.88 11.44 -3.96
CA VAL A 360 -30.06 12.30 -4.83
C VAL A 360 -30.39 12.12 -6.30
N ARG A 361 -30.64 10.90 -6.75
CA ARG A 361 -31.08 10.66 -8.13
C ARG A 361 -32.40 11.35 -8.44
N THR A 362 -33.32 11.32 -7.50
CA THR A 362 -34.65 12.00 -7.65
C THR A 362 -34.51 13.52 -7.75
N ILE A 363 -33.42 14.11 -7.21
CA ILE A 363 -33.18 15.55 -7.30
C ILE A 363 -32.52 15.91 -8.65
N GLN A 364 -31.87 14.96 -9.32
CA GLN A 364 -31.16 15.16 -10.58
C GLN A 364 -31.98 14.79 -11.82
N ASP A 365 -33.06 14.04 -11.67
CA ASP A 365 -34.11 13.74 -12.66
C ASP A 365 -35.15 14.87 -12.69
#